data_7e42b791f466db59fbc71fe4d4a3fd28
#
_entry.id   7e42b791f466db59fbc71fe4d4a3fd28
#
_cell.length_a   1.000
_cell.length_b   1.000
_cell.length_c   1.000
_cell.angle_alpha   90.00
_cell.angle_beta   90.00
_cell.angle_gamma   90.00
#
_symmetry.space_group_name_H-M   'P 1'
#
loop_
_entity.id
_entity.type
_entity.pdbx_description
1 polymer ?
#
loop_
_entity_poly.entity_id
_entity_poly.type
_entity_poly.pdbx_seq_one_letter_code
_entity_poly.pdbx_strand_id
1 'polypeptide(L)'
;MKMLRSLLALMLVLSLAACAGCALAGKTLEGDDNVDQRCYPSTTPFIHPPFYNVKLSVEVDDNGVITSVKDNGTGAAGSVQEGNEEFWEKKNKPYFDAAVNGGLLDKFVGKTVDEVKAMDMTAGMDAVSGATMVSAAAQEAVINAFEGKAGKTFLAVEGSALPFEKIEGNTVTLANSLPEDFDLQVLDIRWGVRNEEIIPADSYTVEIADGKVSITFSDIAALKAGYYYVNVVDATAKYRSPSFEGGPAAAQAPYFIIDSGLSADDISFDGKAVTLASGSMADFLQNIQHVQILAKGAEKAAEQEIVGHHGTVGNFIALDENGVLNADGVVKARNGDESPLFEAGTQYTVTVAAFGYPELVFPYTKP
;
A
#
# COMPACT_ATOMS: atom_id res chain seq x y z
N MET A 1 65.43 -1.37 17.32
CA MET A 1 64.10 -1.74 17.85
C MET A 1 62.95 -0.97 17.25
N LYS A 2 63.01 0.32 16.96
CA LYS A 2 61.89 1.07 16.34
C LYS A 2 61.59 0.66 14.90
N MET A 3 62.61 0.39 14.06
CA MET A 3 62.44 -0.07 12.66
C MET A 3 61.76 -1.44 12.55
N LEU A 4 62.06 -2.36 13.46
CA LEU A 4 61.47 -3.71 13.44
C LEU A 4 59.95 -3.68 13.80
N ARG A 5 59.53 -2.77 14.68
CA ARG A 5 58.13 -2.56 15.02
C ARG A 5 57.31 -1.94 13.88
N SER A 6 57.91 -1.03 13.11
CA SER A 6 57.28 -0.44 11.93
C SER A 6 57.13 -1.43 10.78
N LEU A 7 58.08 -2.35 10.61
CA LEU A 7 57.99 -3.41 9.58
C LEU A 7 56.92 -4.47 9.96
N LEU A 8 56.81 -4.81 11.25
CA LEU A 8 55.76 -5.72 11.74
C LEU A 8 54.35 -5.13 11.62
N ALA A 9 54.21 -3.82 11.90
CA ALA A 9 52.95 -3.12 11.73
C ALA A 9 52.53 -3.03 10.26
N LEU A 10 53.51 -2.80 9.33
CA LEU A 10 53.25 -2.73 7.91
C LEU A 10 52.88 -4.10 7.34
N MET A 11 53.55 -5.19 7.79
CA MET A 11 53.17 -6.56 7.42
C MET A 11 51.81 -6.96 7.98
N LEU A 12 51.42 -6.52 9.18
CA LEU A 12 50.13 -6.79 9.76
C LEU A 12 49.01 -6.07 9.00
N VAL A 13 49.23 -4.82 8.59
CA VAL A 13 48.29 -4.04 7.77
C VAL A 13 48.17 -4.63 6.34
N LEU A 14 49.27 -5.08 5.75
CA LEU A 14 49.25 -5.75 4.45
C LEU A 14 48.56 -7.13 4.54
N SER A 15 48.74 -7.87 5.65
CA SER A 15 48.04 -9.16 5.83
C SER A 15 46.55 -9.00 6.13
N LEU A 16 46.15 -7.93 6.81
CA LEU A 16 44.72 -7.59 7.01
C LEU A 16 44.07 -7.08 5.72
N ALA A 17 44.79 -6.32 4.90
CA ALA A 17 44.28 -5.89 3.60
C ALA A 17 44.22 -7.08 2.59
N ALA A 18 45.11 -8.06 2.70
CA ALA A 18 45.05 -9.29 1.92
C ALA A 18 43.92 -10.24 2.37
N CYS A 19 43.48 -10.18 3.65
CA CYS A 19 42.37 -10.97 4.12
C CYS A 19 41.00 -10.34 3.80
N ALA A 20 40.91 -9.02 3.55
CA ALA A 20 39.72 -8.36 3.06
C ALA A 20 39.45 -8.59 1.57
N GLY A 21 40.46 -9.09 0.83
CA GLY A 21 40.36 -9.51 -0.55
C GLY A 21 40.27 -11.03 -0.74
N CYS A 22 39.86 -11.80 0.27
CA CYS A 22 39.66 -13.24 0.14
C CYS A 22 38.52 -13.53 -0.82
N ALA A 23 38.93 -13.61 -2.09
CA ALA A 23 38.42 -14.53 -3.10
C ALA A 23 36.89 -14.83 -3.03
N LEU A 24 36.13 -13.99 -3.67
CA LEU A 24 34.79 -14.35 -4.17
C LEU A 24 34.87 -15.28 -5.41
N ALA A 25 36.07 -15.74 -5.74
CA ALA A 25 36.39 -16.58 -6.89
C ALA A 25 35.53 -17.81 -6.97
N GLY A 26 34.66 -17.89 -7.98
CA GLY A 26 33.85 -19.04 -8.26
C GLY A 26 32.88 -19.40 -7.13
N LYS A 27 32.42 -18.41 -6.37
CA LYS A 27 31.42 -18.59 -5.29
C LYS A 27 30.01 -18.45 -5.80
N THR A 28 29.17 -19.31 -5.30
CA THR A 28 27.73 -19.13 -5.34
C THR A 28 27.30 -18.38 -4.07
N LEU A 29 26.65 -17.25 -4.27
CA LEU A 29 26.04 -16.44 -3.21
C LEU A 29 24.53 -16.65 -3.27
N GLU A 30 23.87 -16.59 -2.13
CA GLU A 30 22.43 -16.67 -2.06
C GLU A 30 21.87 -15.38 -1.49
N GLY A 31 20.81 -14.87 -2.09
CA GLY A 31 20.14 -13.67 -1.64
C GLY A 31 18.66 -13.73 -1.93
N ASP A 32 17.90 -13.04 -1.12
CA ASP A 32 16.46 -12.95 -1.25
C ASP A 32 15.97 -11.54 -0.97
N ASP A 33 14.81 -11.21 -1.51
CA ASP A 33 14.02 -10.04 -1.10
C ASP A 33 12.55 -10.24 -1.43
N ASN A 34 11.71 -9.45 -0.75
CA ASN A 34 10.27 -9.51 -0.93
C ASN A 34 9.81 -8.60 -2.07
N VAL A 35 8.92 -9.13 -2.92
CA VAL A 35 8.21 -8.32 -3.91
C VAL A 35 7.09 -7.56 -3.20
N ASP A 36 7.24 -6.25 -3.14
CA ASP A 36 6.28 -5.34 -2.54
C ASP A 36 6.20 -4.02 -3.34
N GLN A 37 5.43 -3.07 -2.85
CA GLN A 37 5.25 -1.78 -3.52
C GLN A 37 6.32 -0.73 -3.22
N ARG A 38 7.36 -1.04 -2.46
CA ARG A 38 8.45 -0.08 -2.14
C ARG A 38 9.14 0.49 -3.38
N CYS A 39 9.07 -0.23 -4.49
CA CYS A 39 9.65 0.20 -5.76
C CYS A 39 8.86 1.28 -6.49
N TYR A 40 7.65 1.62 -6.05
CA TYR A 40 6.92 2.74 -6.61
C TYR A 40 7.26 4.02 -5.83
N PRO A 41 8.14 4.90 -6.35
CA PRO A 41 8.54 6.13 -5.66
C PRO A 41 7.39 7.14 -5.60
N SER A 42 6.32 6.87 -6.31
CA SER A 42 5.20 7.79 -6.40
C SER A 42 4.22 7.57 -5.27
N THR A 43 4.23 8.47 -4.34
CA THR A 43 3.04 9.06 -3.75
C THR A 43 2.31 8.30 -2.68
N THR A 44 2.50 7.02 -2.49
CA THR A 44 1.90 6.30 -1.39
C THR A 44 2.91 5.35 -0.76
N PRO A 45 3.30 5.60 0.48
CA PRO A 45 4.14 4.66 1.22
C PRO A 45 3.32 3.44 1.68
N PHE A 46 2.44 2.95 0.82
CA PHE A 46 1.72 1.75 1.09
C PHE A 46 2.67 0.56 0.96
N ILE A 47 3.14 0.09 2.09
CA ILE A 47 3.82 -1.19 2.17
C ILE A 47 2.74 -2.26 2.06
N HIS A 48 2.42 -2.66 0.85
CA HIS A 48 1.65 -3.88 0.65
C HIS A 48 2.36 -5.05 1.34
N PRO A 49 1.62 -6.02 1.87
CA PRO A 49 2.22 -7.28 2.22
C PRO A 49 3.03 -7.78 1.04
N PRO A 50 4.20 -8.36 1.28
CA PRO A 50 4.97 -8.93 0.20
C PRO A 50 4.08 -9.94 -0.53
N PHE A 51 3.97 -9.76 -1.83
CA PHE A 51 3.19 -10.67 -2.66
C PHE A 51 3.84 -12.04 -2.70
N TYR A 52 5.17 -12.08 -2.72
CA TYR A 52 6.01 -13.26 -2.68
C TYR A 52 7.47 -12.88 -2.40
N ASN A 53 8.30 -13.86 -2.15
CA ASN A 53 9.74 -13.67 -1.90
C ASN A 53 10.54 -14.16 -3.10
N VAL A 54 11.38 -13.29 -3.67
CA VAL A 54 12.35 -13.63 -4.71
C VAL A 54 13.59 -14.19 -4.05
N LYS A 55 14.01 -15.39 -4.44
CA LYS A 55 15.22 -16.06 -3.97
C LYS A 55 16.12 -16.38 -5.13
N LEU A 56 17.34 -15.88 -5.07
CA LEU A 56 18.29 -15.99 -6.15
C LEU A 56 19.59 -16.65 -5.71
N SER A 57 20.17 -17.43 -6.62
CA SER A 57 21.53 -17.92 -6.56
C SER A 57 22.38 -17.12 -7.55
N VAL A 58 23.44 -16.49 -7.07
CA VAL A 58 24.31 -15.59 -7.82
C VAL A 58 25.72 -16.19 -7.88
N GLU A 59 26.18 -16.53 -9.07
CA GLU A 59 27.56 -16.99 -9.30
C GLU A 59 28.42 -15.80 -9.66
N VAL A 60 29.60 -15.71 -9.07
CA VAL A 60 30.56 -14.61 -9.30
C VAL A 60 31.94 -15.13 -9.63
N ASP A 61 32.68 -14.39 -10.47
CA ASP A 61 34.09 -14.67 -10.79
C ASP A 61 35.04 -14.11 -9.72
N ASP A 62 36.37 -14.30 -9.99
CA ASP A 62 37.46 -13.83 -9.13
C ASP A 62 37.49 -12.31 -8.91
N ASN A 63 36.86 -11.56 -9.79
CA ASN A 63 36.79 -10.10 -9.72
C ASN A 63 35.49 -9.58 -9.09
N GLY A 64 34.63 -10.49 -8.66
CA GLY A 64 33.29 -10.13 -8.14
C GLY A 64 32.27 -9.74 -9.22
N VAL A 65 32.56 -10.14 -10.49
CA VAL A 65 31.62 -9.94 -11.60
C VAL A 65 30.62 -11.12 -11.62
N ILE A 66 29.36 -10.81 -11.74
CA ILE A 66 28.28 -11.80 -11.81
C ILE A 66 28.40 -12.58 -13.12
N THR A 67 28.51 -13.89 -13.03
CA THR A 67 28.61 -14.79 -14.19
C THR A 67 27.29 -15.51 -14.47
N SER A 68 26.44 -15.67 -13.46
CA SER A 68 25.12 -16.31 -13.58
C SER A 68 24.21 -15.88 -12.45
N VAL A 69 22.92 -15.72 -12.75
CA VAL A 69 21.85 -15.55 -11.74
C VAL A 69 20.73 -16.53 -12.08
N LYS A 70 20.29 -17.27 -11.08
CA LYS A 70 19.25 -18.30 -11.21
C LYS A 70 18.21 -18.16 -10.11
N ASP A 71 16.98 -18.50 -10.41
CA ASP A 71 15.96 -18.70 -9.40
C ASP A 71 16.36 -19.82 -8.44
N ASN A 72 16.23 -19.59 -7.15
CA ASN A 72 16.58 -20.52 -6.07
C ASN A 72 15.39 -20.75 -5.12
N GLY A 73 14.20 -20.93 -5.69
CA GLY A 73 13.00 -21.24 -4.93
C GLY A 73 12.18 -19.99 -4.57
N THR A 74 12.09 -19.04 -5.50
CA THR A 74 11.11 -17.95 -5.41
C THR A 74 9.71 -18.53 -5.19
N GLY A 75 8.96 -17.94 -4.25
CA GLY A 75 7.68 -18.49 -3.87
C GLY A 75 6.89 -17.60 -2.92
N ALA A 76 5.79 -18.15 -2.41
CA ALA A 76 4.95 -17.45 -1.43
C ALA A 76 5.80 -16.96 -0.25
N ALA A 77 5.60 -15.71 0.16
CA ALA A 77 6.26 -15.17 1.33
C ALA A 77 5.69 -15.84 2.59
N GLY A 78 6.53 -16.63 3.29
CA GLY A 78 6.11 -17.58 4.33
C GLY A 78 5.46 -16.99 5.57
N SER A 79 5.46 -15.65 5.73
CA SER A 79 4.87 -15.01 6.91
C SER A 79 3.53 -14.33 6.64
N VAL A 80 3.11 -14.23 5.39
CA VAL A 80 2.03 -13.29 5.03
C VAL A 80 0.66 -13.93 5.05
N GLN A 81 0.53 -15.19 4.74
CA GLN A 81 -0.73 -15.94 4.89
C GLN A 81 -0.42 -17.44 4.76
N GLU A 82 -0.62 -18.22 5.80
CA GLU A 82 -0.78 -19.66 5.66
C GLU A 82 -1.94 -19.90 4.67
N GLY A 83 -1.64 -20.53 3.54
CA GLY A 83 -2.62 -20.79 2.48
C GLY A 83 -2.40 -20.06 1.17
N ASN A 84 -1.34 -19.26 1.03
CA ASN A 84 -1.09 -18.45 -0.17
C ASN A 84 -0.33 -19.16 -1.30
N GLU A 85 -0.01 -20.45 -1.17
CA GLU A 85 0.60 -21.20 -2.26
C GLU A 85 -0.29 -21.23 -3.50
N GLU A 86 -1.61 -21.35 -3.32
CA GLU A 86 -2.56 -21.33 -4.43
C GLU A 86 -2.58 -19.95 -5.13
N PHE A 87 -2.49 -18.86 -4.37
CA PHE A 87 -2.43 -17.52 -4.93
C PHE A 87 -1.09 -17.28 -5.62
N TRP A 88 0.01 -17.76 -5.06
CA TRP A 88 1.31 -17.74 -5.69
C TRP A 88 1.27 -18.44 -7.04
N GLU A 89 0.88 -19.70 -7.09
CA GLU A 89 0.88 -20.52 -8.33
C GLU A 89 -0.04 -19.93 -9.39
N LYS A 90 -1.24 -19.45 -9.03
CA LYS A 90 -2.24 -18.99 -10.00
C LYS A 90 -2.11 -17.53 -10.40
N LYS A 91 -1.55 -16.68 -9.56
CA LYS A 91 -1.56 -15.23 -9.76
C LYS A 91 -0.17 -14.64 -9.92
N ASN A 92 0.75 -14.90 -8.97
CA ASN A 92 2.03 -14.21 -8.92
C ASN A 92 3.12 -14.92 -9.75
N LYS A 93 3.18 -16.25 -9.70
CA LYS A 93 4.17 -17.03 -10.43
C LYS A 93 4.15 -16.78 -11.95
N PRO A 94 3.01 -16.68 -12.65
CA PRO A 94 3.00 -16.34 -14.06
C PRO A 94 3.66 -15.00 -14.38
N TYR A 95 3.55 -13.99 -13.51
CA TYR A 95 4.21 -12.71 -13.68
C TYR A 95 5.72 -12.81 -13.42
N PHE A 96 6.13 -13.55 -12.40
CA PHE A 96 7.55 -13.83 -12.16
C PHE A 96 8.19 -14.57 -13.32
N ASP A 97 7.56 -15.68 -13.76
CA ASP A 97 8.04 -16.47 -14.90
C ASP A 97 8.14 -15.62 -16.19
N ALA A 98 7.15 -14.75 -16.43
CA ALA A 98 7.19 -13.84 -17.58
C ALA A 98 8.36 -12.86 -17.51
N ALA A 99 8.66 -12.31 -16.30
CA ALA A 99 9.80 -11.43 -16.11
C ALA A 99 11.14 -12.15 -16.34
N VAL A 100 11.30 -13.36 -15.79
CA VAL A 100 12.49 -14.19 -15.98
C VAL A 100 12.66 -14.56 -17.45
N ASN A 101 11.61 -15.02 -18.11
CA ASN A 101 11.62 -15.32 -19.55
C ASN A 101 11.87 -14.07 -20.41
N GLY A 102 11.53 -12.88 -19.90
CA GLY A 102 11.85 -11.58 -20.50
C GLY A 102 13.30 -11.14 -20.28
N GLY A 103 14.14 -11.97 -19.68
CA GLY A 103 15.57 -11.72 -19.47
C GLY A 103 15.89 -10.91 -18.20
N LEU A 104 14.99 -10.89 -17.19
CA LEU A 104 15.25 -10.15 -15.96
C LEU A 104 16.58 -10.52 -15.30
N LEU A 105 16.84 -11.82 -15.13
CA LEU A 105 18.04 -12.28 -14.43
C LEU A 105 19.32 -12.07 -15.26
N ASP A 106 19.21 -12.13 -16.58
CA ASP A 106 20.32 -11.89 -17.48
C ASP A 106 20.84 -10.44 -17.43
N LYS A 107 20.01 -9.49 -17.00
CA LYS A 107 20.39 -8.08 -16.86
C LYS A 107 21.49 -7.85 -15.82
N PHE A 108 21.64 -8.75 -14.86
CA PHE A 108 22.66 -8.68 -13.82
C PHE A 108 23.99 -9.32 -14.26
N VAL A 109 23.98 -10.21 -15.24
CA VAL A 109 25.18 -10.91 -15.71
C VAL A 109 26.16 -9.93 -16.34
N GLY A 110 27.45 -10.09 -16.02
CA GLY A 110 28.53 -9.20 -16.46
C GLY A 110 28.69 -7.93 -15.62
N LYS A 111 27.92 -7.76 -14.55
CA LYS A 111 27.97 -6.59 -13.66
C LYS A 111 28.62 -6.91 -12.32
N THR A 112 29.22 -5.89 -11.72
CA THR A 112 29.61 -5.88 -10.30
C THR A 112 28.41 -5.49 -9.42
N VAL A 113 28.51 -5.71 -8.11
CA VAL A 113 27.44 -5.29 -7.17
C VAL A 113 27.20 -3.78 -7.20
N ASP A 114 28.25 -2.97 -7.40
CA ASP A 114 28.10 -1.51 -7.45
C ASP A 114 27.36 -1.07 -8.73
N GLU A 115 27.60 -1.75 -9.84
CA GLU A 115 26.84 -1.52 -11.07
C GLU A 115 25.39 -1.96 -10.93
N VAL A 116 25.11 -3.08 -10.20
CA VAL A 116 23.75 -3.51 -9.90
C VAL A 116 23.04 -2.48 -9.03
N LYS A 117 23.70 -1.92 -8.00
CA LYS A 117 23.13 -0.84 -7.17
C LYS A 117 22.78 0.41 -7.96
N ALA A 118 23.51 0.68 -9.03
CA ALA A 118 23.30 1.85 -9.89
C ALA A 118 22.20 1.65 -10.95
N MET A 119 21.66 0.43 -11.12
CA MET A 119 20.60 0.16 -12.10
C MET A 119 19.28 0.80 -11.67
N ASP A 120 18.55 1.39 -12.61
CA ASP A 120 17.18 1.84 -12.41
C ASP A 120 16.19 0.74 -12.80
N MET A 121 15.85 -0.11 -11.83
CA MET A 121 14.91 -1.22 -12.00
C MET A 121 13.45 -0.81 -11.77
N THR A 122 13.19 0.44 -11.39
CA THR A 122 11.84 0.89 -11.00
C THR A 122 11.12 1.71 -12.07
N ALA A 123 11.83 2.56 -12.78
CA ALA A 123 11.20 3.51 -13.71
C ALA A 123 11.84 3.49 -15.11
N GLY A 124 12.90 2.71 -15.33
CA GLY A 124 13.76 2.95 -16.44
C GLY A 124 13.99 1.81 -17.40
N MET A 125 15.05 2.01 -18.16
CA MET A 125 15.50 1.10 -19.22
C MET A 125 16.01 -0.24 -18.70
N ASP A 126 16.29 -0.35 -17.41
CA ASP A 126 16.85 -1.57 -16.80
C ASP A 126 15.73 -2.53 -16.35
N ALA A 127 14.54 -2.04 -16.05
CA ALA A 127 13.39 -2.87 -15.68
C ALA A 127 12.85 -3.69 -16.86
N VAL A 128 12.20 -4.81 -16.55
CA VAL A 128 11.42 -5.55 -17.53
C VAL A 128 10.03 -4.94 -17.59
N SER A 129 9.56 -4.63 -18.80
CA SER A 129 8.25 -3.99 -19.00
C SER A 129 7.12 -4.78 -18.34
N GLY A 130 6.33 -4.10 -17.50
CA GLY A 130 5.23 -4.71 -16.74
C GLY A 130 5.66 -5.53 -15.52
N ALA A 131 6.95 -5.54 -15.15
CA ALA A 131 7.49 -6.33 -14.06
C ALA A 131 8.31 -5.47 -13.06
N THR A 132 7.94 -4.22 -12.85
CA THR A 132 8.71 -3.25 -12.05
C THR A 132 8.96 -3.75 -10.62
N MET A 133 7.94 -4.26 -9.93
CA MET A 133 8.09 -4.73 -8.54
C MET A 133 9.04 -5.93 -8.43
N VAL A 134 8.91 -6.91 -9.33
CA VAL A 134 9.79 -8.08 -9.30
C VAL A 134 11.20 -7.71 -9.73
N SER A 135 11.37 -6.74 -10.63
CA SER A 135 12.68 -6.25 -11.04
C SER A 135 13.43 -5.59 -9.88
N ALA A 136 12.75 -4.78 -9.09
CA ALA A 136 13.32 -4.15 -7.90
C ALA A 136 13.67 -5.19 -6.82
N ALA A 137 12.80 -6.15 -6.55
CA ALA A 137 13.08 -7.22 -5.59
C ALA A 137 14.22 -8.13 -6.04
N ALA A 138 14.32 -8.42 -7.34
CA ALA A 138 15.45 -9.19 -7.88
C ALA A 138 16.77 -8.43 -7.75
N GLN A 139 16.79 -7.12 -8.01
CA GLN A 139 17.94 -6.27 -7.78
C GLN A 139 18.39 -6.32 -6.32
N GLU A 140 17.47 -6.13 -5.39
CA GLU A 140 17.76 -6.15 -3.95
C GLU A 140 18.22 -7.55 -3.50
N ALA A 141 17.62 -8.63 -4.01
CA ALA A 141 18.07 -9.99 -3.73
C ALA A 141 19.52 -10.24 -4.19
N VAL A 142 19.91 -9.70 -5.35
CA VAL A 142 21.32 -9.76 -5.80
C VAL A 142 22.22 -8.97 -4.86
N ILE A 143 21.85 -7.75 -4.46
CA ILE A 143 22.63 -6.94 -3.53
C ILE A 143 22.77 -7.64 -2.18
N ASN A 144 21.68 -8.19 -1.64
CA ASN A 144 21.67 -8.94 -0.39
C ASN A 144 22.59 -10.17 -0.43
N ALA A 145 22.65 -10.86 -1.57
CA ALA A 145 23.57 -11.97 -1.76
C ALA A 145 25.04 -11.55 -1.56
N PHE A 146 25.45 -10.40 -2.08
CA PHE A 146 26.81 -9.88 -1.90
C PHE A 146 27.07 -9.39 -0.49
N GLU A 147 26.08 -8.78 0.14
CA GLU A 147 26.21 -8.21 1.47
C GLU A 147 26.02 -9.24 2.59
N GLY A 148 25.61 -10.47 2.25
CA GLY A 148 25.31 -11.53 3.22
C GLY A 148 24.13 -11.18 4.11
N LYS A 149 23.19 -10.40 3.58
CA LYS A 149 21.96 -10.00 4.27
C LYS A 149 20.82 -10.90 3.83
N ALA A 150 19.93 -11.22 4.77
CA ALA A 150 18.62 -11.78 4.44
C ALA A 150 17.73 -10.67 3.86
N GLY A 151 16.85 -11.05 2.96
CA GLY A 151 15.76 -10.19 2.52
C GLY A 151 14.90 -9.76 3.71
N LYS A 152 14.24 -8.61 3.58
CA LYS A 152 13.38 -8.10 4.64
C LYS A 152 12.26 -9.08 4.95
N THR A 153 12.19 -9.55 6.17
CA THR A 153 11.10 -10.39 6.65
C THR A 153 10.00 -9.50 7.19
N PHE A 154 8.86 -9.49 6.51
CA PHE A 154 7.68 -8.79 7.00
C PHE A 154 6.83 -9.76 7.81
N LEU A 155 6.80 -9.59 9.11
CA LEU A 155 5.89 -10.31 9.98
C LEU A 155 4.50 -9.68 9.87
N ALA A 156 3.46 -10.51 9.82
CA ALA A 156 2.09 -10.03 9.96
C ALA A 156 1.93 -9.46 11.38
N VAL A 157 1.28 -8.31 11.47
CA VAL A 157 0.91 -7.72 12.76
C VAL A 157 -0.53 -8.12 13.03
N GLU A 158 -0.77 -8.99 14.02
CA GLU A 158 -2.13 -9.30 14.46
C GLU A 158 -2.78 -8.05 15.07
N GLY A 159 -4.00 -7.75 14.68
CA GLY A 159 -4.75 -6.61 15.20
C GLY A 159 -4.17 -5.25 14.76
N SER A 160 -3.75 -5.17 13.56
CA SER A 160 -2.89 -4.13 12.98
C SER A 160 -3.48 -2.71 12.94
N ALA A 161 -4.78 -2.53 13.01
CA ALA A 161 -5.37 -1.21 13.06
C ALA A 161 -5.09 -0.57 14.42
N LEU A 162 -4.52 0.63 14.41
CA LEU A 162 -4.51 1.47 15.60
C LEU A 162 -5.96 1.89 15.87
N PRO A 163 -6.58 1.44 16.97
CA PRO A 163 -7.95 1.80 17.26
C PRO A 163 -8.05 3.31 17.49
N PHE A 164 -9.10 3.90 16.94
CA PHE A 164 -9.47 5.26 17.27
C PHE A 164 -9.95 5.30 18.73
N GLU A 165 -9.33 6.14 19.56
CA GLU A 165 -9.77 6.32 20.93
C GLU A 165 -10.69 7.53 21.11
N LYS A 166 -10.18 8.72 20.77
CA LYS A 166 -10.94 9.96 20.95
C LYS A 166 -10.35 11.19 20.26
N ILE A 167 -11.24 12.19 20.13
CA ILE A 167 -10.85 13.55 19.80
C ILE A 167 -11.13 14.41 21.02
N GLU A 168 -10.12 15.12 21.53
CA GLU A 168 -10.25 16.08 22.63
C GLU A 168 -9.56 17.41 22.24
N GLY A 169 -10.37 18.47 22.15
CA GLY A 169 -9.89 19.76 21.66
C GLY A 169 -9.27 19.60 20.25
N ASN A 170 -8.03 20.00 20.10
CA ASN A 170 -7.28 19.87 18.82
C ASN A 170 -6.50 18.56 18.70
N THR A 171 -6.66 17.61 19.60
CA THR A 171 -5.85 16.39 19.64
C THR A 171 -6.68 15.15 19.32
N VAL A 172 -6.18 14.35 18.39
CA VAL A 172 -6.68 13.00 18.06
C VAL A 172 -5.72 12.00 18.67
N THR A 173 -6.23 11.07 19.48
CA THR A 173 -5.44 10.01 20.10
C THR A 173 -5.82 8.65 19.54
N LEU A 174 -4.81 7.90 19.09
CA LEU A 174 -4.94 6.53 18.59
C LEU A 174 -4.16 5.60 19.52
N ALA A 175 -4.78 4.52 19.98
CA ALA A 175 -4.09 3.52 20.76
C ALA A 175 -3.13 2.70 19.88
N ASN A 176 -1.97 2.35 20.43
CA ASN A 176 -1.02 1.47 19.77
C ASN A 176 -1.17 0.05 20.30
N SER A 177 -1.61 -0.88 19.45
CA SER A 177 -1.66 -2.32 19.77
C SER A 177 -0.51 -3.09 19.11
N LEU A 178 0.49 -2.40 18.61
CA LEU A 178 1.61 -2.97 17.89
C LEU A 178 2.61 -3.67 18.84
N PRO A 179 3.44 -4.58 18.34
CA PRO A 179 4.53 -5.20 19.10
C PRO A 179 5.46 -4.14 19.72
N GLU A 180 6.06 -4.47 20.88
CA GLU A 180 6.97 -3.56 21.60
C GLU A 180 8.18 -3.12 20.76
N ASP A 181 8.62 -3.96 19.83
CA ASP A 181 9.75 -3.69 18.94
C ASP A 181 9.34 -3.09 17.58
N PHE A 182 8.08 -2.68 17.44
CA PHE A 182 7.61 -1.93 16.28
C PHE A 182 8.02 -0.46 16.41
N ASP A 183 8.87 0.00 15.50
CA ASP A 183 9.30 1.40 15.47
C ASP A 183 8.34 2.23 14.61
N LEU A 184 7.25 2.67 15.23
CA LEU A 184 6.18 3.40 14.58
C LEU A 184 6.62 4.79 14.13
N GLN A 185 6.47 5.05 12.83
CA GLN A 185 6.61 6.39 12.26
C GLN A 185 5.33 6.79 11.53
N VAL A 186 4.89 8.02 11.75
CA VAL A 186 3.83 8.65 10.96
C VAL A 186 4.47 9.36 9.78
N LEU A 187 4.10 8.98 8.57
CA LEU A 187 4.63 9.55 7.33
C LEU A 187 3.84 10.78 6.88
N ASP A 188 2.53 10.64 6.79
CA ASP A 188 1.60 11.70 6.45
C ASP A 188 0.19 11.40 6.97
N ILE A 189 -0.68 12.41 6.90
CA ILE A 189 -2.11 12.30 7.17
C ILE A 189 -2.82 12.72 5.90
N ARG A 190 -3.84 11.95 5.50
CA ARG A 190 -4.60 12.21 4.29
C ARG A 190 -6.08 12.27 4.58
N TRP A 191 -6.75 13.15 3.84
CA TRP A 191 -8.18 13.31 3.88
C TRP A 191 -8.84 12.80 2.61
N GLY A 192 -10.02 12.20 2.76
CA GLY A 192 -10.85 11.70 1.68
C GLY A 192 -10.59 10.25 1.29
N VAL A 193 -11.54 9.63 0.62
CA VAL A 193 -11.48 8.23 0.20
C VAL A 193 -11.30 8.02 -1.29
N ARG A 194 -11.50 9.05 -2.11
CA ARG A 194 -11.40 8.96 -3.58
C ARG A 194 -10.16 9.62 -4.15
N ASN A 195 -9.95 10.87 -3.81
CA ASN A 195 -8.79 11.66 -4.26
C ASN A 195 -8.13 12.22 -3.02
N GLU A 196 -7.22 11.45 -2.46
CA GLU A 196 -6.60 11.74 -1.19
C GLU A 196 -5.86 13.06 -1.20
N GLU A 197 -6.19 13.94 -0.27
CA GLU A 197 -5.52 15.21 -0.06
C GLU A 197 -4.56 15.07 1.13
N ILE A 198 -3.28 15.34 0.90
CA ILE A 198 -2.28 15.31 1.97
C ILE A 198 -2.45 16.55 2.84
N ILE A 199 -2.59 16.33 4.15
CA ILE A 199 -2.66 17.41 5.13
C ILE A 199 -1.27 18.01 5.29
N PRO A 200 -1.11 19.34 5.23
CA PRO A 200 0.18 19.99 5.36
C PRO A 200 0.87 19.63 6.68
N ALA A 201 2.14 19.20 6.60
CA ALA A 201 2.89 18.71 7.76
C ALA A 201 3.13 19.78 8.85
N ASP A 202 3.03 21.06 8.50
CA ASP A 202 3.13 22.18 9.43
C ASP A 202 1.82 22.51 10.17
N SER A 203 0.71 21.86 9.79
CA SER A 203 -0.60 22.04 10.43
C SER A 203 -0.84 21.12 11.62
N TYR A 204 0.04 20.16 11.90
CA TYR A 204 -0.07 19.25 13.02
C TYR A 204 1.28 18.85 13.60
N THR A 205 1.25 18.31 14.81
CA THR A 205 2.40 17.65 15.45
C THR A 205 2.02 16.24 15.86
N VAL A 206 2.99 15.33 15.85
CA VAL A 206 2.80 13.92 16.23
C VAL A 206 3.67 13.64 17.44
N GLU A 207 3.06 13.06 18.47
CA GLU A 207 3.74 12.52 19.64
C GLU A 207 3.42 11.05 19.77
N ILE A 208 4.45 10.20 19.93
CA ILE A 208 4.31 8.76 20.13
C ILE A 208 4.85 8.45 21.50
N ALA A 209 3.97 8.09 22.42
CA ALA A 209 4.32 7.79 23.80
C ALA A 209 3.36 6.76 24.40
N ASP A 210 3.89 5.86 25.24
CA ASP A 210 3.13 4.88 26.03
C ASP A 210 2.12 4.05 25.20
N GLY A 211 2.54 3.62 23.99
CA GLY A 211 1.71 2.83 23.09
C GLY A 211 0.57 3.62 22.44
N LYS A 212 0.66 4.95 22.42
CA LYS A 212 -0.33 5.84 21.81
C LYS A 212 0.32 6.76 20.80
N VAL A 213 -0.44 7.10 19.78
CA VAL A 213 -0.11 8.17 18.84
C VAL A 213 -1.06 9.32 19.11
N SER A 214 -0.51 10.47 19.47
CA SER A 214 -1.25 11.72 19.66
C SER A 214 -0.93 12.67 18.52
N ILE A 215 -1.96 13.09 17.79
CA ILE A 215 -1.86 14.01 16.68
C ILE A 215 -2.55 15.30 17.10
N THR A 216 -1.79 16.37 17.28
CA THR A 216 -2.33 17.67 17.67
C THR A 216 -2.30 18.62 16.49
N PHE A 217 -3.48 19.02 16.03
CA PHE A 217 -3.67 19.99 14.95
C PHE A 217 -3.56 21.42 15.48
N SER A 218 -3.08 22.33 14.66
CA SER A 218 -3.11 23.76 14.97
C SER A 218 -4.53 24.31 15.13
N ASP A 219 -5.45 23.80 14.29
CA ASP A 219 -6.88 24.09 14.35
C ASP A 219 -7.67 22.90 13.75
N ILE A 220 -8.21 22.03 14.60
CA ILE A 220 -9.00 20.89 14.15
C ILE A 220 -10.37 21.32 13.59
N ALA A 221 -10.90 22.48 14.02
CA ALA A 221 -12.16 22.98 13.53
C ALA A 221 -12.08 23.52 12.09
N ALA A 222 -10.86 23.78 11.60
CA ALA A 222 -10.62 24.15 10.21
C ALA A 222 -10.52 22.94 9.27
N LEU A 223 -10.46 21.71 9.81
CA LEU A 223 -10.43 20.51 9.00
C LEU A 223 -11.78 20.31 8.29
N LYS A 224 -11.74 19.80 7.09
CA LYS A 224 -12.93 19.40 6.33
C LYS A 224 -13.63 18.24 7.02
N ALA A 225 -14.94 18.15 6.88
CA ALA A 225 -15.66 16.94 7.29
C ALA A 225 -15.20 15.72 6.49
N GLY A 226 -15.22 14.55 7.10
CA GLY A 226 -14.92 13.31 6.41
C GLY A 226 -13.84 12.46 7.05
N TYR A 227 -13.30 11.57 6.25
CA TYR A 227 -12.36 10.53 6.64
C TYR A 227 -10.92 11.01 6.54
N TYR A 228 -10.20 10.81 7.62
CA TYR A 228 -8.75 11.06 7.71
C TYR A 228 -8.05 9.77 8.06
N TYR A 229 -7.08 9.38 7.28
CA TYR A 229 -6.24 8.25 7.65
C TYR A 229 -4.78 8.68 7.84
N VAL A 230 -4.11 7.94 8.72
CA VAL A 230 -2.74 8.21 9.13
C VAL A 230 -1.85 7.15 8.52
N ASN A 231 -0.97 7.55 7.63
CA ASN A 231 0.03 6.66 7.08
C ASN A 231 1.13 6.42 8.11
N VAL A 232 1.25 5.18 8.54
CA VAL A 232 2.27 4.75 9.48
C VAL A 232 3.11 3.64 8.89
N VAL A 233 4.37 3.57 9.28
CA VAL A 233 5.29 2.51 8.91
C VAL A 233 6.12 2.09 10.12
N ASP A 234 6.65 0.87 10.05
CA ASP A 234 7.72 0.42 10.92
C ASP A 234 9.06 0.87 10.34
N ALA A 235 9.79 1.73 11.08
CA ALA A 235 11.09 2.24 10.64
C ALA A 235 12.14 1.14 10.50
N THR A 236 11.99 0.03 11.24
CA THR A 236 12.88 -1.13 11.12
C THR A 236 12.57 -1.97 9.88
N ALA A 237 11.44 -1.72 9.22
CA ALA A 237 10.91 -2.52 8.12
C ALA A 237 10.77 -4.02 8.45
N LYS A 238 10.63 -4.37 9.72
CA LYS A 238 10.44 -5.73 10.21
C LYS A 238 8.98 -6.16 10.14
N TYR A 239 8.07 -5.22 10.37
CA TYR A 239 6.63 -5.45 10.38
C TYR A 239 5.96 -4.78 9.21
N ARG A 240 4.82 -5.33 8.82
CA ARG A 240 3.92 -4.69 7.86
C ARG A 240 3.30 -3.45 8.49
N SER A 241 3.11 -2.43 7.67
CA SER A 241 2.32 -1.28 8.12
C SER A 241 0.93 -1.75 8.56
N PRO A 242 0.43 -1.25 9.71
CA PRO A 242 -0.93 -1.52 10.15
C PRO A 242 -2.00 -1.02 9.16
N SER A 243 -1.62 -0.15 8.23
CA SER A 243 -2.49 0.31 7.13
C SER A 243 -2.84 -0.79 6.12
N PHE A 244 -2.35 -2.03 6.28
CA PHE A 244 -2.28 -2.97 5.16
C PHE A 244 -2.65 -4.43 5.44
N GLU A 245 -3.62 -4.74 6.26
CA GLU A 245 -4.10 -6.12 6.36
C GLU A 245 -5.36 -6.35 5.53
N GLY A 246 -5.17 -6.98 4.37
CA GLY A 246 -6.12 -7.89 3.67
C GLY A 246 -7.58 -7.49 3.48
N GLY A 247 -7.94 -6.27 3.75
CA GLY A 247 -9.27 -5.72 3.53
C GLY A 247 -9.20 -4.45 2.69
N PRO A 248 -10.30 -3.75 2.50
CA PRO A 248 -10.25 -2.42 1.90
C PRO A 248 -9.27 -1.58 2.71
N ALA A 249 -8.26 -1.02 2.08
CA ALA A 249 -7.13 -0.36 2.73
C ALA A 249 -7.56 0.72 3.72
N ALA A 250 -8.64 1.41 3.42
CA ALA A 250 -9.24 2.39 4.30
C ALA A 250 -9.83 1.80 5.59
N ALA A 251 -10.19 0.51 5.62
CA ALA A 251 -10.77 -0.11 6.81
C ALA A 251 -9.73 -0.50 7.87
N GLN A 252 -8.45 -0.39 7.56
CA GLN A 252 -7.37 -0.92 8.41
C GLN A 252 -6.26 0.08 8.71
N ALA A 253 -6.20 1.21 7.98
CA ALA A 253 -5.35 2.31 8.37
C ALA A 253 -5.83 2.93 9.68
N PRO A 254 -4.94 3.35 10.59
CA PRO A 254 -5.33 4.22 11.67
C PRO A 254 -6.05 5.43 11.11
N TYR A 255 -7.26 5.67 11.58
CA TYR A 255 -8.10 6.74 11.03
C TYR A 255 -8.89 7.47 12.09
N PHE A 256 -9.37 8.64 11.74
CA PHE A 256 -10.37 9.37 12.51
C PHE A 256 -11.36 10.06 11.55
N ILE A 257 -12.49 10.47 12.08
CA ILE A 257 -13.54 11.10 11.29
C ILE A 257 -13.84 12.47 11.90
N ILE A 258 -13.90 13.48 11.06
CA ILE A 258 -14.42 14.81 11.41
C ILE A 258 -15.87 14.89 10.93
N ASP A 259 -16.75 15.16 11.87
CA ASP A 259 -18.20 15.27 11.64
C ASP A 259 -18.51 16.56 10.87
N SER A 260 -19.45 16.49 9.93
CA SER A 260 -19.91 17.66 9.16
C SER A 260 -20.78 18.61 9.99
N GLY A 261 -21.28 18.15 11.13
CA GLY A 261 -22.28 18.89 11.90
C GLY A 261 -23.67 18.90 11.27
N LEU A 262 -23.87 18.21 10.15
CA LEU A 262 -25.18 18.07 9.50
C LEU A 262 -26.01 17.01 10.21
N SER A 263 -27.32 17.23 10.26
CA SER A 263 -28.33 16.23 10.65
C SER A 263 -28.89 15.52 9.41
N ALA A 264 -29.67 14.47 9.61
CA ALA A 264 -30.34 13.77 8.51
C ALA A 264 -31.30 14.67 7.72
N ASP A 265 -31.87 15.70 8.35
CA ASP A 265 -32.74 16.65 7.68
C ASP A 265 -31.99 17.68 6.79
N ASP A 266 -30.68 17.77 6.97
CA ASP A 266 -29.82 18.69 6.22
C ASP A 266 -29.28 18.09 4.91
N ILE A 267 -29.55 16.80 4.68
CA ILE A 267 -29.21 16.09 3.45
C ILE A 267 -30.46 15.54 2.82
N SER A 268 -30.72 15.84 1.56
CA SER A 268 -31.90 15.39 0.87
C SER A 268 -31.67 15.07 -0.59
N PHE A 269 -32.62 14.36 -1.20
CA PHE A 269 -32.66 14.10 -2.63
C PHE A 269 -33.92 14.75 -3.23
N ASP A 270 -33.74 15.63 -4.20
CA ASP A 270 -34.83 16.41 -4.80
C ASP A 270 -35.56 15.69 -5.95
N GLY A 271 -35.25 14.42 -6.18
CA GLY A 271 -35.72 13.62 -7.32
C GLY A 271 -34.73 13.55 -8.47
N LYS A 272 -33.67 14.35 -8.42
CA LYS A 272 -32.61 14.39 -9.44
C LYS A 272 -31.20 14.38 -8.84
N ALA A 273 -30.99 15.18 -7.80
CA ALA A 273 -29.68 15.34 -7.18
C ALA A 273 -29.76 15.30 -5.65
N VAL A 274 -28.66 14.91 -5.03
CA VAL A 274 -28.40 15.09 -3.60
C VAL A 274 -28.14 16.57 -3.34
N THR A 275 -28.69 17.09 -2.26
CA THR A 275 -28.50 18.46 -1.79
C THR A 275 -28.09 18.49 -0.34
N LEU A 276 -27.21 19.40 0.04
CA LEU A 276 -26.77 19.65 1.40
C LEU A 276 -27.26 21.04 1.83
N ALA A 277 -27.74 21.18 3.07
CA ALA A 277 -28.13 22.46 3.64
C ALA A 277 -26.93 23.41 3.82
N SER A 278 -25.76 22.86 4.05
CA SER A 278 -24.48 23.59 4.13
C SER A 278 -23.32 22.68 3.78
N GLY A 279 -22.13 23.26 3.59
CA GLY A 279 -20.93 22.53 3.25
C GLY A 279 -20.72 22.35 1.75
N SER A 280 -19.76 21.51 1.37
CA SER A 280 -19.32 21.27 0.01
C SER A 280 -19.84 19.92 -0.50
N MET A 281 -20.54 19.93 -1.63
CA MET A 281 -20.90 18.69 -2.34
C MET A 281 -19.67 17.91 -2.76
N ALA A 282 -18.61 18.58 -3.18
CA ALA A 282 -17.37 17.92 -3.55
C ALA A 282 -16.75 17.16 -2.35
N ASP A 283 -16.79 17.75 -1.15
CA ASP A 283 -16.28 17.12 0.07
C ASP A 283 -17.15 15.92 0.48
N PHE A 284 -18.48 16.03 0.36
CA PHE A 284 -19.40 14.89 0.58
C PHE A 284 -19.08 13.74 -0.38
N LEU A 285 -19.00 14.01 -1.68
CA LEU A 285 -18.73 13.00 -2.71
C LEU A 285 -17.35 12.36 -2.54
N GLN A 286 -16.37 13.14 -2.08
CA GLN A 286 -15.01 12.68 -1.79
C GLN A 286 -14.98 11.65 -0.65
N ASN A 287 -15.94 11.70 0.25
CA ASN A 287 -16.04 10.87 1.44
C ASN A 287 -17.08 9.75 1.32
N ILE A 288 -17.72 9.55 0.16
CA ILE A 288 -18.66 8.44 -0.02
C ILE A 288 -17.95 7.11 0.24
N GLN A 289 -18.46 6.38 1.24
CA GLN A 289 -18.03 5.05 1.61
C GLN A 289 -18.66 3.99 0.71
N HIS A 290 -19.96 4.06 0.55
CA HIS A 290 -20.71 3.17 -0.35
C HIS A 290 -22.01 3.82 -0.85
N VAL A 291 -22.49 3.29 -1.97
CA VAL A 291 -23.85 3.53 -2.45
C VAL A 291 -24.51 2.19 -2.70
N GLN A 292 -25.67 1.99 -2.08
CA GLN A 292 -26.48 0.77 -2.27
C GLN A 292 -27.75 1.12 -3.05
N ILE A 293 -28.09 0.28 -4.03
CA ILE A 293 -29.29 0.43 -4.84
C ILE A 293 -30.06 -0.88 -4.77
N LEU A 294 -31.16 -0.88 -4.03
CA LEU A 294 -32.01 -2.04 -3.79
C LEU A 294 -33.31 -1.90 -4.56
N ALA A 295 -33.53 -2.76 -5.57
CA ALA A 295 -34.81 -2.84 -6.27
C ALA A 295 -35.89 -3.40 -5.35
N LYS A 296 -37.08 -2.90 -5.46
CA LYS A 296 -38.23 -3.39 -4.68
C LYS A 296 -38.49 -4.87 -4.94
N GLY A 297 -38.40 -5.65 -3.86
CA GLY A 297 -38.59 -7.12 -3.90
C GLY A 297 -37.31 -7.90 -4.23
N ALA A 298 -36.18 -7.23 -4.45
CA ALA A 298 -34.91 -7.90 -4.58
C ALA A 298 -34.32 -8.27 -3.20
N GLU A 299 -33.64 -9.40 -3.12
CA GLU A 299 -32.98 -9.86 -1.90
C GLU A 299 -31.60 -9.21 -1.69
N LYS A 300 -30.98 -8.68 -2.75
CA LYS A 300 -29.64 -8.07 -2.72
C LYS A 300 -29.64 -6.73 -3.45
N ALA A 301 -28.98 -5.76 -2.85
CA ALA A 301 -28.67 -4.48 -3.47
C ALA A 301 -27.56 -4.62 -4.51
N ALA A 302 -27.60 -3.77 -5.55
CA ALA A 302 -26.38 -3.41 -6.25
C ALA A 302 -25.59 -2.48 -5.34
N GLU A 303 -24.32 -2.77 -5.12
CA GLU A 303 -23.49 -2.03 -4.20
C GLU A 303 -22.26 -1.47 -4.91
N GLN A 304 -22.08 -0.18 -4.78
CA GLN A 304 -20.85 0.52 -5.13
C GLN A 304 -20.10 0.80 -3.83
N GLU A 305 -19.14 -0.02 -3.51
CA GLU A 305 -18.20 0.20 -2.41
C GLU A 305 -16.98 0.97 -2.93
N ILE A 306 -16.63 2.05 -2.24
CA ILE A 306 -15.57 2.97 -2.69
C ILE A 306 -14.38 2.88 -1.75
N VAL A 307 -14.59 2.38 -0.55
CA VAL A 307 -13.56 2.20 0.46
C VAL A 307 -12.73 0.97 0.14
N GLY A 308 -11.53 1.21 -0.35
CA GLY A 308 -10.54 0.18 -0.61
C GLY A 308 -9.58 0.57 -1.73
N HIS A 309 -8.39 0.06 -1.65
CA HIS A 309 -7.28 0.39 -2.53
C HIS A 309 -7.46 0.02 -3.99
N HIS A 310 -8.40 -0.81 -4.33
CA HIS A 310 -8.58 -1.30 -5.68
C HIS A 310 -9.80 -0.73 -6.39
N GLY A 311 -10.23 0.45 -5.94
CA GLY A 311 -11.35 1.11 -6.57
C GLY A 311 -12.68 0.42 -6.27
N THR A 312 -13.69 0.89 -6.93
CA THR A 312 -15.07 0.47 -6.81
C THR A 312 -15.28 -1.04 -6.86
N VAL A 313 -15.80 -1.61 -5.79
CA VAL A 313 -16.45 -2.92 -5.82
C VAL A 313 -17.83 -2.73 -6.42
N GLY A 314 -17.94 -2.73 -7.67
CA GLY A 314 -19.12 -2.41 -8.44
C GLY A 314 -18.72 -1.43 -9.52
N ASN A 315 -18.88 -1.83 -10.76
CA ASN A 315 -18.43 -1.06 -11.89
C ASN A 315 -19.49 -0.05 -12.32
N PHE A 316 -19.94 0.81 -11.39
CA PHE A 316 -20.87 1.89 -11.73
C PHE A 316 -20.57 3.16 -10.94
N ILE A 317 -21.01 4.28 -11.46
CA ILE A 317 -21.02 5.57 -10.78
C ILE A 317 -22.47 5.96 -10.53
N ALA A 318 -22.87 6.00 -9.26
CA ALA A 318 -24.25 6.32 -8.88
C ALA A 318 -24.53 7.83 -8.88
N LEU A 319 -23.59 8.65 -8.45
CA LEU A 319 -23.67 10.10 -8.41
C LEU A 319 -22.54 10.72 -9.22
N ASP A 320 -22.83 11.75 -10.01
CA ASP A 320 -21.82 12.52 -10.71
C ASP A 320 -21.12 13.54 -9.77
N GLU A 321 -20.22 14.33 -10.31
CA GLU A 321 -19.43 15.35 -9.60
C GLU A 321 -20.28 16.48 -8.98
N ASN A 322 -21.53 16.60 -9.37
CA ASN A 322 -22.49 17.59 -8.84
C ASN A 322 -23.53 16.95 -7.91
N GLY A 323 -23.37 15.65 -7.59
CA GLY A 323 -24.34 14.90 -6.78
C GLY A 323 -25.58 14.47 -7.55
N VAL A 324 -25.60 14.61 -8.90
CA VAL A 324 -26.74 14.18 -9.72
C VAL A 324 -26.74 12.67 -9.87
N LEU A 325 -27.91 12.05 -9.63
CA LEU A 325 -28.08 10.62 -9.79
C LEU A 325 -27.92 10.20 -11.25
N ASN A 326 -27.03 9.27 -11.50
CA ASN A 326 -26.76 8.71 -12.83
C ASN A 326 -27.85 7.72 -13.24
N ALA A 327 -29.01 8.25 -13.61
CA ALA A 327 -30.20 7.45 -13.93
C ALA A 327 -29.99 6.51 -15.13
N ASP A 328 -29.13 6.86 -16.08
CA ASP A 328 -28.79 6.09 -17.28
C ASP A 328 -27.47 5.31 -17.12
N GLY A 329 -26.97 5.22 -15.89
CA GLY A 329 -25.77 4.47 -15.57
C GLY A 329 -25.90 2.98 -15.90
N VAL A 330 -24.75 2.34 -16.08
CA VAL A 330 -24.65 0.90 -16.32
C VAL A 330 -23.77 0.27 -15.25
N VAL A 331 -24.17 -0.94 -14.84
CA VAL A 331 -23.34 -1.82 -14.00
C VAL A 331 -22.57 -2.75 -14.94
N LYS A 332 -21.25 -2.75 -14.81
CA LYS A 332 -20.37 -3.67 -15.55
C LYS A 332 -20.02 -4.86 -14.69
N ALA A 333 -20.44 -6.03 -15.07
CA ALA A 333 -20.02 -7.26 -14.43
C ALA A 333 -18.55 -7.60 -14.77
N ARG A 334 -17.91 -8.46 -13.95
CA ARG A 334 -16.51 -8.88 -14.16
C ARG A 334 -16.27 -9.58 -15.52
N ASN A 335 -17.29 -10.22 -16.06
CA ASN A 335 -17.25 -10.87 -17.39
C ASN A 335 -17.44 -9.90 -18.56
N GLY A 336 -17.64 -8.61 -18.28
CA GLY A 336 -17.85 -7.55 -19.27
C GLY A 336 -19.31 -7.31 -19.65
N ASP A 337 -20.27 -8.10 -19.12
CA ASP A 337 -21.70 -7.86 -19.36
C ASP A 337 -22.12 -6.52 -18.71
N GLU A 338 -22.95 -5.79 -19.42
CA GLU A 338 -23.49 -4.52 -18.94
C GLU A 338 -25.00 -4.66 -18.69
N SER A 339 -25.46 -4.11 -17.59
CA SER A 339 -26.89 -3.99 -17.26
C SER A 339 -27.22 -2.57 -16.84
N PRO A 340 -28.46 -2.08 -17.08
CA PRO A 340 -28.87 -0.77 -16.58
C PRO A 340 -28.75 -0.72 -15.06
N LEU A 341 -28.27 0.43 -14.55
CA LEU A 341 -28.25 0.67 -13.11
C LEU A 341 -29.68 0.80 -12.55
N PHE A 342 -30.58 1.39 -13.34
CA PHE A 342 -31.98 1.52 -13.04
C PHE A 342 -32.82 1.10 -14.24
N GLU A 343 -33.80 0.22 -13.99
CA GLU A 343 -34.79 -0.19 -15.00
C GLU A 343 -36.01 0.72 -14.94
N ALA A 344 -36.54 1.11 -16.09
CA ALA A 344 -37.70 1.98 -16.18
C ALA A 344 -38.92 1.37 -15.45
N GLY A 345 -39.62 2.18 -14.67
CA GLY A 345 -40.81 1.77 -13.90
C GLY A 345 -40.53 0.94 -12.64
N THR A 346 -39.27 0.53 -12.41
CA THR A 346 -38.90 -0.19 -11.19
C THR A 346 -38.63 0.79 -10.05
N GLN A 347 -39.19 0.51 -8.87
CA GLN A 347 -38.93 1.29 -7.67
C GLN A 347 -37.69 0.77 -6.94
N TYR A 348 -36.85 1.67 -6.52
CA TYR A 348 -35.60 1.42 -5.81
C TYR A 348 -35.57 2.15 -4.47
N THR A 349 -34.82 1.62 -3.53
CA THR A 349 -34.29 2.35 -2.38
C THR A 349 -32.80 2.57 -2.62
N VAL A 350 -32.38 3.82 -2.59
CA VAL A 350 -30.98 4.22 -2.72
C VAL A 350 -30.48 4.68 -1.38
N THR A 351 -29.37 4.10 -0.93
CA THR A 351 -28.67 4.48 0.30
C THR A 351 -27.29 5.00 -0.05
N VAL A 352 -26.95 6.17 0.43
CA VAL A 352 -25.64 6.80 0.28
C VAL A 352 -25.05 7.02 1.65
N ALA A 353 -23.93 6.37 1.95
CA ALA A 353 -23.19 6.58 3.18
C ALA A 353 -21.85 7.27 2.85
N ALA A 354 -21.56 8.33 3.60
CA ALA A 354 -20.30 9.08 3.48
C ALA A 354 -19.72 9.34 4.88
N PHE A 355 -18.43 9.20 5.03
CA PHE A 355 -17.76 9.44 6.31
C PHE A 355 -17.92 10.88 6.76
N GLY A 356 -18.30 11.06 8.02
CA GLY A 356 -18.52 12.38 8.62
C GLY A 356 -19.87 13.02 8.24
N TYR A 357 -20.73 12.32 7.51
CA TYR A 357 -22.04 12.79 7.10
C TYR A 357 -23.13 11.83 7.52
N PRO A 358 -24.37 12.31 7.77
CA PRO A 358 -25.52 11.45 7.96
C PRO A 358 -25.79 10.57 6.74
N GLU A 359 -26.22 9.34 6.98
CA GLU A 359 -26.65 8.45 5.89
C GLU A 359 -27.90 9.00 5.21
N LEU A 360 -27.88 9.04 3.88
CA LEU A 360 -29.02 9.47 3.07
C LEU A 360 -29.71 8.25 2.45
N VAL A 361 -31.00 8.09 2.73
CA VAL A 361 -31.85 7.04 2.15
C VAL A 361 -33.02 7.67 1.43
N PHE A 362 -33.20 7.34 0.15
CA PHE A 362 -34.33 7.88 -0.63
C PHE A 362 -34.90 6.86 -1.62
N PRO A 363 -36.23 6.95 -1.91
CA PRO A 363 -36.84 6.17 -2.96
C PRO A 363 -36.51 6.80 -4.32
N TYR A 364 -36.33 5.96 -5.33
CA TYR A 364 -36.15 6.37 -6.71
C TYR A 364 -36.91 5.45 -7.64
N THR A 365 -37.57 6.03 -8.66
CA THR A 365 -38.18 5.30 -9.76
C THR A 365 -37.77 5.96 -11.05
N LYS A 366 -37.08 5.22 -11.91
CA LYS A 366 -36.71 5.73 -13.23
C LYS A 366 -38.00 5.88 -14.06
N PRO A 367 -38.26 7.07 -14.61
CA PRO A 367 -39.43 7.31 -15.46
C PRO A 367 -39.57 6.38 -16.65
#